data_e78b7d9f45224f1c7fc6221c3fbf41e3
#
_entry.id   e78b7d9f45224f1c7fc6221c3fbf41e3
#
_cell.length_a   1.000
_cell.length_b   1.000
_cell.length_c   1.000
_cell.angle_alpha   90.00
_cell.angle_beta   90.00
_cell.angle_gamma   90.00
#
_symmetry.space_group_name_H-M   'P 1'
#
loop_
_entity.id
_entity.type
_entity.pdbx_description
1 polymer ?
#
loop_
_entity_poly.entity_id
_entity_poly.type
_entity_poly.pdbx_seq_one_letter_code
_entity_poly.pdbx_strand_id
1 'polypeptide(L)'
;VNVYQLHYKNGVAQGFGDYLRGCFCLLQISNMLGLQFDMDLKNHPMSKFLQENDTDIVYPINYSDVYRYEDLNYIPINPKKYNKDSVHFMTGLVKKFNTINANDYYFFCHSLPIFDQFTPQGRRFIMSKIIPNEMMRRYIDDNMITLGLKVKQYAVIHIRCGDTFFLKNKHLSEFLVNNVLSILLKSIRSSNTYLILSDNNQMKHIIKKIFPNVIIHSNNITHLGESTDQTEESIMNTLLDFYLMSQSYQIISFSCYNWGSGFSQWCSVIYNIPFSKFVIA
;
A
#
# COMPACT_ATOMS: atom_id res chain seq x y z
N VAL A 1 16.79 -16.66 -14.00
CA VAL A 1 15.47 -16.15 -14.41
C VAL A 1 14.98 -15.21 -13.32
N ASN A 2 14.64 -13.99 -13.71
CA ASN A 2 14.23 -12.94 -12.80
C ASN A 2 12.76 -12.58 -13.03
N VAL A 3 12.07 -12.25 -11.95
CA VAL A 3 10.69 -11.79 -11.94
C VAL A 3 10.66 -10.34 -11.49
N TYR A 4 10.07 -9.47 -12.28
CA TYR A 4 10.00 -8.04 -12.01
C TYR A 4 8.56 -7.57 -11.87
N GLN A 5 8.27 -6.84 -10.79
CA GLN A 5 7.01 -6.13 -10.64
C GLN A 5 7.14 -4.70 -11.16
N LEU A 6 6.34 -4.35 -12.16
CA LEU A 6 6.26 -3.00 -12.71
C LEU A 6 5.11 -2.22 -12.08
N HIS A 7 5.38 -0.95 -11.76
CA HIS A 7 4.33 -0.04 -11.29
C HIS A 7 3.47 0.51 -12.45
N TYR A 8 4.06 0.67 -13.62
CA TYR A 8 3.45 1.37 -14.75
C TYR A 8 3.40 0.49 -15.99
N LYS A 9 2.26 0.48 -16.68
CA LYS A 9 2.08 -0.21 -17.97
C LYS A 9 1.17 0.61 -18.88
N ASN A 10 1.68 1.02 -20.07
CA ASN A 10 0.90 1.65 -21.14
C ASN A 10 0.02 2.83 -20.68
N GLY A 11 0.56 3.75 -19.90
CA GLY A 11 -0.18 4.92 -19.42
C GLY A 11 -1.00 4.67 -18.14
N VAL A 12 -1.02 3.42 -17.64
CA VAL A 12 -1.76 3.05 -16.43
C VAL A 12 -0.78 2.76 -15.30
N ALA A 13 -0.97 3.43 -14.16
CA ALA A 13 -0.24 3.17 -12.93
C ALA A 13 -1.15 2.52 -11.89
N GLN A 14 -0.56 1.71 -11.00
CA GLN A 14 -1.28 1.14 -9.87
C GLN A 14 -1.29 2.10 -8.70
N GLY A 15 -2.35 2.10 -7.89
CA GLY A 15 -2.29 2.68 -6.55
C GLY A 15 -1.20 2.01 -5.71
N PHE A 16 -0.52 2.78 -4.86
CA PHE A 16 0.66 2.28 -4.14
C PHE A 16 0.36 1.03 -3.30
N GLY A 17 -0.83 0.97 -2.68
CA GLY A 17 -1.26 -0.22 -1.95
C GLY A 17 -1.41 -1.46 -2.84
N ASP A 18 -1.95 -1.31 -4.04
CA ASP A 18 -2.13 -2.40 -5.00
C ASP A 18 -0.79 -2.87 -5.56
N TYR A 19 0.11 -1.93 -5.83
CA TYR A 19 1.48 -2.22 -6.23
C TYR A 19 2.23 -3.06 -5.19
N LEU A 20 2.21 -2.65 -3.92
CA LEU A 20 2.84 -3.38 -2.83
C LEU A 20 2.22 -4.77 -2.64
N ARG A 21 0.91 -4.90 -2.80
CA ARG A 21 0.21 -6.19 -2.80
C ARG A 21 0.76 -7.12 -3.88
N GLY A 22 0.89 -6.62 -5.09
CA GLY A 22 1.48 -7.35 -6.21
C GLY A 22 2.93 -7.75 -5.96
N CYS A 23 3.74 -6.86 -5.35
CA CYS A 23 5.11 -7.18 -4.96
C CYS A 23 5.18 -8.38 -4.01
N PHE A 24 4.34 -8.44 -2.97
CA PHE A 24 4.31 -9.58 -2.08
C PHE A 24 3.84 -10.86 -2.77
N CYS A 25 2.85 -10.76 -3.65
CA CYS A 25 2.37 -11.89 -4.45
C CYS A 25 3.50 -12.49 -5.28
N LEU A 26 4.17 -11.67 -6.07
CA LEU A 26 5.24 -12.12 -6.96
C LEU A 26 6.49 -12.59 -6.19
N LEU A 27 6.82 -11.92 -5.08
CA LEU A 27 7.91 -12.36 -4.21
C LEU A 27 7.68 -13.77 -3.67
N GLN A 28 6.45 -14.09 -3.23
CA GLN A 28 6.10 -15.43 -2.77
C GLN A 28 6.21 -16.45 -3.90
N ILE A 29 5.68 -16.13 -5.09
CA ILE A 29 5.76 -17.01 -6.27
C ILE A 29 7.21 -17.25 -6.66
N SER A 30 8.02 -16.21 -6.73
CA SER A 30 9.44 -16.30 -7.09
C SER A 30 10.19 -17.21 -6.11
N ASN A 31 9.97 -17.03 -4.81
CA ASN A 31 10.56 -17.89 -3.79
C ASN A 31 10.15 -19.35 -3.95
N MET A 32 8.88 -19.64 -4.27
CA MET A 32 8.38 -20.99 -4.48
C MET A 32 8.99 -21.66 -5.73
N LEU A 33 9.30 -20.88 -6.75
CA LEU A 33 9.86 -21.36 -8.01
C LEU A 33 11.39 -21.31 -8.04
N GLY A 34 12.05 -20.81 -6.99
CA GLY A 34 13.51 -20.62 -6.96
C GLY A 34 13.98 -19.52 -7.93
N LEU A 35 13.13 -18.53 -8.21
CA LEU A 35 13.43 -17.38 -9.07
C LEU A 35 13.85 -16.17 -8.25
N GLN A 36 14.60 -15.28 -8.85
CA GLN A 36 14.89 -13.97 -8.25
C GLN A 36 13.73 -13.02 -8.50
N PHE A 37 13.47 -12.13 -7.53
CA PHE A 37 12.43 -11.11 -7.62
C PHE A 37 13.02 -9.73 -7.41
N ASP A 38 12.59 -8.77 -8.24
CA ASP A 38 12.84 -7.35 -8.02
C ASP A 38 11.61 -6.51 -8.36
N MET A 39 11.63 -5.23 -7.98
CA MET A 39 10.52 -4.32 -8.14
C MET A 39 10.98 -2.99 -8.75
N ASP A 40 10.22 -2.51 -9.73
CA ASP A 40 10.48 -1.25 -10.41
C ASP A 40 9.72 -0.09 -9.75
N LEU A 41 10.45 0.93 -9.33
CA LEU A 41 9.91 2.20 -8.85
C LEU A 41 10.41 3.39 -9.68
N LYS A 42 11.26 3.15 -10.70
CA LYS A 42 11.90 4.23 -11.46
C LYS A 42 10.90 5.17 -12.13
N ASN A 43 9.82 4.61 -12.68
CA ASN A 43 8.76 5.37 -13.35
C ASN A 43 7.59 5.74 -12.42
N HIS A 44 7.67 5.38 -11.14
CA HIS A 44 6.66 5.76 -10.16
C HIS A 44 6.81 7.24 -9.78
N PRO A 45 5.71 8.01 -9.68
CA PRO A 45 5.79 9.43 -9.30
C PRO A 45 6.53 9.69 -7.99
N MET A 46 6.53 8.72 -7.08
CA MET A 46 7.21 8.83 -5.78
C MET A 46 8.72 8.54 -5.83
N SER A 47 9.27 8.04 -6.94
CA SER A 47 10.67 7.61 -7.02
C SER A 47 11.66 8.70 -6.63
N LYS A 48 11.36 9.96 -6.96
CA LYS A 48 12.22 11.11 -6.60
C LYS A 48 12.30 11.42 -5.11
N PHE A 49 11.44 10.82 -4.29
CA PHE A 49 11.42 10.95 -2.83
C PHE A 49 12.03 9.74 -2.12
N LEU A 50 12.40 8.71 -2.88
CA LEU A 50 13.04 7.51 -2.38
C LEU A 50 14.54 7.54 -2.64
N GLN A 51 15.28 6.70 -1.90
CA GLN A 51 16.68 6.44 -2.25
C GLN A 51 16.73 5.75 -3.61
N GLU A 52 17.74 6.11 -4.39
CA GLU A 52 18.02 5.38 -5.61
C GLU A 52 18.38 3.94 -5.27
N ASN A 53 17.67 3.01 -5.86
CA ASN A 53 17.89 1.59 -5.67
C ASN A 53 18.49 1.02 -6.95
N ASP A 54 19.56 0.27 -6.80
CA ASP A 54 20.03 -0.58 -7.87
C ASP A 54 18.95 -1.60 -8.24
N THR A 55 18.63 -1.67 -9.51
CA THR A 55 17.71 -2.67 -10.06
C THR A 55 18.36 -3.28 -11.29
N ASP A 56 18.21 -4.60 -11.42
CA ASP A 56 18.66 -5.33 -12.61
C ASP A 56 17.71 -5.13 -13.82
N ILE A 57 16.68 -4.30 -13.67
CA ILE A 57 15.72 -4.03 -14.74
C ILE A 57 16.39 -3.22 -15.83
N VAL A 58 16.42 -3.79 -17.05
CA VAL A 58 16.96 -3.14 -18.24
C VAL A 58 15.88 -2.32 -18.93
N TYR A 59 16.15 -1.05 -19.14
CA TYR A 59 15.25 -0.13 -19.85
C TYR A 59 15.80 0.18 -21.27
N PRO A 60 14.91 0.43 -22.27
CA PRO A 60 13.44 0.47 -22.18
C PRO A 60 12.83 -0.93 -22.15
N ILE A 61 11.73 -1.07 -21.41
CA ILE A 61 10.95 -2.31 -21.39
C ILE A 61 9.98 -2.29 -22.57
N ASN A 62 9.92 -3.41 -23.32
CA ASN A 62 8.85 -3.62 -24.29
C ASN A 62 7.58 -4.04 -23.55
N TYR A 63 6.60 -3.14 -23.44
CA TYR A 63 5.36 -3.39 -22.71
C TYR A 63 4.47 -4.49 -23.30
N SER A 64 4.71 -4.94 -24.56
CA SER A 64 4.06 -6.12 -25.09
C SER A 64 4.46 -7.41 -24.38
N ASP A 65 5.65 -7.41 -23.75
CA ASP A 65 6.20 -8.56 -23.04
C ASP A 65 5.83 -8.56 -21.55
N VAL A 66 5.04 -7.57 -21.10
CA VAL A 66 4.57 -7.46 -19.73
C VAL A 66 3.31 -8.29 -19.52
N TYR A 67 3.39 -9.24 -18.61
CA TYR A 67 2.28 -10.12 -18.27
C TYR A 67 1.36 -9.46 -17.22
N ARG A 68 0.04 -9.53 -17.49
CA ARG A 68 -0.94 -9.29 -16.44
C ARG A 68 -1.11 -10.57 -15.64
N TYR A 69 -0.95 -10.50 -14.34
CA TYR A 69 -1.09 -11.66 -13.47
C TYR A 69 -2.53 -12.22 -13.44
N GLU A 70 -3.53 -11.37 -13.63
CA GLU A 70 -4.94 -11.77 -13.77
C GLU A 70 -5.17 -12.81 -14.89
N ASP A 71 -4.32 -12.78 -15.93
CA ASP A 71 -4.38 -13.75 -17.02
C ASP A 71 -3.94 -15.17 -16.59
N LEU A 72 -3.45 -15.33 -15.35
CA LEU A 72 -3.00 -16.60 -14.81
C LEU A 72 -4.10 -17.41 -14.11
N ASN A 73 -5.36 -16.97 -14.12
CA ASN A 73 -6.49 -17.61 -13.43
C ASN A 73 -6.17 -17.96 -11.97
N TYR A 74 -5.85 -16.94 -11.21
CA TYR A 74 -5.37 -17.09 -9.84
C TYR A 74 -6.50 -17.35 -8.84
N ILE A 75 -6.36 -18.41 -8.06
CA ILE A 75 -7.19 -18.71 -6.90
C ILE A 75 -6.31 -18.59 -5.65
N PRO A 76 -6.63 -17.70 -4.69
CA PRO A 76 -5.88 -17.60 -3.44
C PRO A 76 -5.82 -18.95 -2.73
N ILE A 77 -4.63 -19.44 -2.47
CA ILE A 77 -4.42 -20.68 -1.76
C ILE A 77 -4.45 -20.40 -0.25
N ASN A 78 -5.41 -20.99 0.44
CA ASN A 78 -5.37 -20.99 1.89
C ASN A 78 -4.29 -21.96 2.37
N PRO A 79 -3.20 -21.49 3.02
CA PRO A 79 -2.09 -22.34 3.44
C PRO A 79 -2.49 -23.43 4.46
N LYS A 80 -3.64 -23.27 5.12
CA LYS A 80 -4.20 -24.28 6.02
C LYS A 80 -4.92 -25.41 5.28
N LYS A 81 -5.12 -25.26 3.97
CA LYS A 81 -5.73 -26.28 3.11
C LYS A 81 -4.83 -26.49 1.89
N TYR A 82 -3.72 -27.21 2.08
CA TYR A 82 -3.00 -27.84 0.98
C TYR A 82 -3.96 -28.84 0.32
N ASN A 83 -4.60 -28.40 -0.74
CA ASN A 83 -5.51 -29.23 -1.50
C ASN A 83 -4.95 -29.44 -2.92
N LYS A 84 -5.63 -30.33 -3.68
CA LYS A 84 -5.26 -30.64 -5.08
C LYS A 84 -5.19 -29.37 -5.96
N ASP A 85 -5.97 -28.33 -5.63
CA ASP A 85 -6.03 -27.08 -6.38
C ASP A 85 -4.74 -26.27 -6.27
N SER A 86 -4.09 -26.29 -5.10
CA SER A 86 -2.80 -25.63 -4.87
C SER A 86 -1.69 -26.26 -5.72
N VAL A 87 -1.66 -27.58 -5.79
CA VAL A 87 -0.69 -28.33 -6.60
C VAL A 87 -0.94 -28.09 -8.09
N HIS A 88 -2.20 -28.08 -8.50
CA HIS A 88 -2.58 -27.83 -9.89
C HIS A 88 -2.20 -26.41 -10.33
N PHE A 89 -2.45 -25.42 -9.49
CA PHE A 89 -2.08 -24.03 -9.73
C PHE A 89 -0.55 -23.88 -9.88
N MET A 90 0.23 -24.44 -8.95
CA MET A 90 1.70 -24.39 -9.00
C MET A 90 2.25 -25.12 -10.24
N THR A 91 1.67 -26.26 -10.60
CA THR A 91 2.04 -26.99 -11.82
C THR A 91 1.74 -26.17 -13.07
N GLY A 92 0.62 -25.44 -13.08
CA GLY A 92 0.25 -24.52 -14.17
C GLY A 92 1.23 -23.35 -14.29
N LEU A 93 1.60 -22.72 -13.18
CA LEU A 93 2.62 -21.65 -13.15
C LEU A 93 3.97 -22.16 -13.66
N VAL A 94 4.47 -23.28 -13.12
CA VAL A 94 5.76 -23.85 -13.55
C VAL A 94 5.74 -24.19 -15.06
N LYS A 95 4.67 -24.78 -15.56
CA LYS A 95 4.52 -25.05 -16.98
C LYS A 95 4.55 -23.77 -17.82
N LYS A 96 3.84 -22.72 -17.40
CA LYS A 96 3.78 -21.44 -18.10
C LYS A 96 5.16 -20.78 -18.12
N PHE A 97 5.87 -20.74 -17.00
CA PHE A 97 7.25 -20.19 -16.95
C PHE A 97 8.24 -21.02 -17.79
N ASN A 98 8.11 -22.35 -17.83
CA ASN A 98 8.96 -23.20 -18.63
C ASN A 98 8.69 -23.14 -20.15
N THR A 99 7.53 -22.68 -20.58
CA THR A 99 7.19 -22.50 -21.99
C THR A 99 7.64 -21.16 -22.56
N ILE A 100 8.00 -20.21 -21.69
CA ILE A 100 8.48 -18.88 -22.07
C ILE A 100 10.01 -18.92 -22.06
N ASN A 101 10.62 -18.82 -23.21
CA ASN A 101 12.06 -18.88 -23.39
C ASN A 101 12.71 -17.50 -23.12
N ALA A 102 12.39 -16.92 -21.95
CA ALA A 102 12.89 -15.62 -21.51
C ALA A 102 13.73 -15.77 -20.24
N ASN A 103 14.76 -14.97 -20.09
CA ASN A 103 15.55 -14.88 -18.85
C ASN A 103 14.87 -14.01 -17.80
N ASP A 104 14.04 -13.06 -18.25
CA ASP A 104 13.36 -12.08 -17.40
C ASP A 104 11.86 -12.04 -17.69
N TYR A 105 11.07 -11.96 -16.63
CA TYR A 105 9.62 -11.87 -16.69
C TYR A 105 9.14 -10.59 -16.02
N TYR A 106 8.43 -9.77 -16.77
CA TYR A 106 7.88 -8.50 -16.32
C TYR A 106 6.39 -8.64 -16.05
N PHE A 107 5.96 -8.26 -14.84
CA PHE A 107 4.56 -8.34 -14.43
C PHE A 107 4.01 -6.98 -14.03
N PHE A 108 2.74 -6.77 -14.32
CA PHE A 108 1.89 -5.73 -13.76
C PHE A 108 0.85 -6.42 -12.88
N CYS A 109 1.23 -6.70 -11.63
CA CYS A 109 0.47 -7.54 -10.72
C CYS A 109 -0.16 -6.70 -9.61
N HIS A 110 -1.44 -6.94 -9.32
CA HIS A 110 -2.15 -6.42 -8.15
C HIS A 110 -2.93 -7.51 -7.41
N SER A 111 -2.59 -8.76 -7.67
CA SER A 111 -3.22 -9.92 -7.04
C SER A 111 -2.86 -10.05 -5.56
N LEU A 112 -3.72 -10.75 -4.82
CA LEU A 112 -3.44 -11.08 -3.43
C LEU A 112 -2.26 -12.06 -3.33
N PRO A 113 -1.44 -11.95 -2.29
CA PRO A 113 -0.44 -12.95 -1.97
C PRO A 113 -1.04 -14.35 -1.82
N ILE A 114 -0.25 -15.36 -2.18
CA ILE A 114 -0.66 -16.77 -2.08
C ILE A 114 -0.85 -17.18 -0.62
N PHE A 115 0.01 -16.67 0.27
CA PHE A 115 -0.01 -16.98 1.68
C PHE A 115 -0.22 -15.71 2.51
N ASP A 116 -1.00 -15.84 3.58
CA ASP A 116 -1.21 -14.75 4.55
C ASP A 116 0.00 -14.50 5.45
N GLN A 117 1.01 -15.38 5.39
CA GLN A 117 2.23 -15.27 6.18
C GLN A 117 3.34 -14.60 5.37
N PHE A 118 3.93 -13.56 5.96
CA PHE A 118 5.00 -12.77 5.35
C PHE A 118 6.28 -12.96 6.14
N THR A 119 7.32 -13.48 5.46
CA THR A 119 8.61 -13.71 6.11
C THR A 119 9.30 -12.39 6.49
N PRO A 120 10.07 -12.36 7.57
CA PRO A 120 10.86 -11.17 7.92
C PRO A 120 11.82 -10.75 6.80
N GLN A 121 12.37 -11.71 6.03
CA GLN A 121 13.23 -11.43 4.87
C GLN A 121 12.46 -10.72 3.76
N GLY A 122 11.27 -11.22 3.39
CA GLY A 122 10.43 -10.60 2.36
C GLY A 122 10.02 -9.18 2.74
N ARG A 123 9.63 -8.94 4.01
CA ARG A 123 9.33 -7.60 4.50
C ARG A 123 10.54 -6.68 4.42
N ARG A 124 11.72 -7.12 4.87
CA ARG A 124 12.95 -6.32 4.78
C ARG A 124 13.33 -6.02 3.33
N PHE A 125 13.15 -6.97 2.42
CA PHE A 125 13.40 -6.75 0.99
C PHE A 125 12.50 -5.62 0.45
N ILE A 126 11.17 -5.72 0.62
CA ILE A 126 10.26 -4.66 0.16
C ILE A 126 10.59 -3.32 0.85
N MET A 127 10.84 -3.34 2.15
CA MET A 127 11.20 -2.13 2.91
C MET A 127 12.49 -1.47 2.39
N SER A 128 13.49 -2.24 1.99
CA SER A 128 14.75 -1.72 1.45
C SER A 128 14.59 -0.99 0.11
N LYS A 129 13.55 -1.33 -0.65
CA LYS A 129 13.26 -0.69 -1.95
C LYS A 129 12.47 0.62 -1.82
N ILE A 130 11.89 0.90 -0.66
CA ILE A 130 11.06 2.09 -0.40
C ILE A 130 11.64 2.97 0.71
N ILE A 131 12.97 3.03 0.81
CA ILE A 131 13.64 3.89 1.81
C ILE A 131 13.51 5.35 1.36
N PRO A 132 13.00 6.27 2.23
CA PRO A 132 12.95 7.68 1.91
C PRO A 132 14.35 8.26 1.70
N ASN A 133 14.52 9.13 0.72
CA ASN A 133 15.75 9.89 0.55
C ASN A 133 15.91 10.95 1.64
N GLU A 134 17.02 11.68 1.63
CA GLU A 134 17.32 12.65 2.69
C GLU A 134 16.28 13.79 2.76
N MET A 135 15.81 14.30 1.62
CA MET A 135 14.78 15.32 1.57
C MET A 135 13.48 14.83 2.21
N MET A 136 13.03 13.63 1.85
CA MET A 136 11.81 13.05 2.40
C MET A 136 11.96 12.70 3.89
N ARG A 137 13.12 12.24 4.34
CA ARG A 137 13.39 12.00 5.77
C ARG A 137 13.27 13.27 6.58
N ARG A 138 13.89 14.36 6.15
CA ARG A 138 13.77 15.67 6.81
C ARG A 138 12.32 16.11 6.88
N TYR A 139 11.58 15.96 5.78
CA TYR A 139 10.17 16.31 5.74
C TYR A 139 9.33 15.49 6.73
N ILE A 140 9.61 14.20 6.88
CA ILE A 140 8.96 13.33 7.88
C ILE A 140 9.30 13.81 9.30
N ASP A 141 10.57 14.05 9.59
CA ASP A 141 11.05 14.46 10.92
C ASP A 141 10.44 15.80 11.33
N ASP A 142 10.42 16.80 10.44
CA ASP A 142 9.84 18.12 10.67
C ASP A 142 8.33 18.02 10.97
N ASN A 143 7.62 17.17 10.24
CA ASN A 143 6.20 16.94 10.49
C ASN A 143 5.96 16.18 11.80
N MET A 144 6.78 15.19 12.13
CA MET A 144 6.71 14.51 13.44
C MET A 144 6.87 15.49 14.58
N ILE A 145 7.84 16.42 14.50
CA ILE A 145 8.08 17.46 15.50
C ILE A 145 6.86 18.41 15.56
N THR A 146 6.41 18.92 14.41
CA THR A 146 5.31 19.87 14.34
C THR A 146 4.00 19.30 14.90
N LEU A 147 3.75 18.02 14.65
CA LEU A 147 2.58 17.29 15.15
C LEU A 147 2.74 16.79 16.58
N GLY A 148 3.91 16.96 17.19
CA GLY A 148 4.21 16.45 18.53
C GLY A 148 4.20 14.93 18.64
N LEU A 149 4.47 14.24 17.54
CA LEU A 149 4.47 12.78 17.46
C LEU A 149 5.84 12.21 17.87
N LYS A 150 5.82 11.04 18.52
CA LYS A 150 7.03 10.28 18.84
C LYS A 150 6.89 8.86 18.33
N VAL A 151 7.98 8.33 17.76
CA VAL A 151 8.02 6.97 17.21
C VAL A 151 7.48 5.95 18.21
N LYS A 152 6.57 5.09 17.74
CA LYS A 152 5.90 4.05 18.54
C LYS A 152 5.14 4.53 19.78
N GLN A 153 4.76 5.82 19.83
CA GLN A 153 3.98 6.38 20.96
C GLN A 153 2.59 6.87 20.53
N TYR A 154 2.19 6.66 19.29
CA TYR A 154 0.85 7.00 18.79
C TYR A 154 0.26 5.87 17.94
N ALA A 155 -1.06 5.82 17.90
CA ALA A 155 -1.79 5.00 16.94
C ALA A 155 -2.23 5.87 15.75
N VAL A 156 -2.30 5.25 14.58
CA VAL A 156 -2.91 5.89 13.41
C VAL A 156 -4.32 5.36 13.21
N ILE A 157 -5.25 6.27 12.98
CA ILE A 157 -6.58 5.98 12.46
C ILE A 157 -6.60 6.44 11.00
N HIS A 158 -6.59 5.49 10.08
CA HIS A 158 -6.63 5.75 8.64
C HIS A 158 -8.04 5.53 8.10
N ILE A 159 -8.63 6.54 7.45
CA ILE A 159 -10.00 6.50 6.95
C ILE A 159 -9.98 6.67 5.44
N ARG A 160 -10.34 5.60 4.71
CA ARG A 160 -10.56 5.59 3.27
C ARG A 160 -12.03 5.85 2.97
N CYS A 161 -12.39 7.07 2.62
CA CYS A 161 -13.74 7.47 2.27
C CYS A 161 -14.15 6.98 0.87
N GLY A 162 -13.17 6.75 -0.02
CA GLY A 162 -13.36 6.15 -1.33
C GLY A 162 -13.20 7.14 -2.49
N ASP A 163 -12.99 6.59 -3.68
CA ASP A 163 -12.65 7.36 -4.88
C ASP A 163 -13.72 8.36 -5.29
N THR A 164 -14.99 8.06 -5.02
CA THR A 164 -16.09 8.99 -5.28
C THR A 164 -15.95 10.29 -4.50
N PHE A 165 -15.48 10.25 -3.27
CA PHE A 165 -15.28 11.43 -2.42
C PHE A 165 -13.91 12.06 -2.62
N PHE A 166 -12.94 11.27 -3.00
CA PHE A 166 -11.57 11.69 -3.21
C PHE A 166 -11.35 12.30 -4.60
N LEU A 167 -11.69 11.56 -5.67
CA LEU A 167 -11.44 11.99 -7.05
C LEU A 167 -12.53 12.91 -7.62
N LYS A 168 -13.76 12.82 -7.11
CA LYS A 168 -14.92 13.56 -7.62
C LYS A 168 -15.38 14.72 -6.73
N ASN A 169 -14.65 15.04 -5.67
CA ASN A 169 -14.95 16.12 -4.72
C ASN A 169 -16.41 16.14 -4.23
N LYS A 170 -17.03 14.97 -4.06
CA LYS A 170 -18.41 14.89 -3.53
C LYS A 170 -18.43 15.11 -2.02
N HIS A 171 -19.48 15.73 -1.54
CA HIS A 171 -19.72 15.86 -0.11
C HIS A 171 -19.90 14.49 0.55
N LEU A 172 -19.32 14.32 1.74
CA LEU A 172 -19.50 13.12 2.54
C LEU A 172 -20.98 12.93 2.88
N SER A 173 -21.47 11.69 2.76
CA SER A 173 -22.81 11.36 3.24
C SER A 173 -22.85 11.36 4.75
N GLU A 174 -23.96 11.80 5.34
CA GLU A 174 -24.18 11.74 6.79
C GLU A 174 -24.05 10.30 7.32
N PHE A 175 -24.53 9.33 6.55
CA PHE A 175 -24.42 7.92 6.88
C PHE A 175 -22.96 7.48 7.08
N LEU A 176 -22.07 7.83 6.14
CA LEU A 176 -20.64 7.51 6.24
C LEU A 176 -20.00 8.16 7.46
N VAL A 177 -20.29 9.45 7.69
CA VAL A 177 -19.77 10.19 8.83
C VAL A 177 -20.23 9.55 10.14
N ASN A 178 -21.53 9.28 10.27
CA ASN A 178 -22.11 8.69 11.48
C ASN A 178 -21.56 7.29 11.78
N ASN A 179 -21.36 6.47 10.74
CA ASN A 179 -20.74 5.14 10.89
C ASN A 179 -19.30 5.26 11.42
N VAL A 180 -18.48 6.13 10.83
CA VAL A 180 -17.13 6.38 11.33
C VAL A 180 -17.15 6.84 12.78
N LEU A 181 -17.94 7.85 13.11
CA LEU A 181 -18.02 8.41 14.46
C LEU A 181 -18.49 7.39 15.49
N SER A 182 -19.49 6.55 15.15
CA SER A 182 -20.02 5.53 16.06
C SER A 182 -18.98 4.50 16.47
N ILE A 183 -18.06 4.14 15.55
CA ILE A 183 -16.98 3.21 15.85
C ILE A 183 -15.85 3.93 16.59
N LEU A 184 -15.52 5.17 16.23
CA LEU A 184 -14.49 5.96 16.89
C LEU A 184 -14.82 6.22 18.35
N LEU A 185 -16.10 6.49 18.69
CA LEU A 185 -16.57 6.66 20.08
C LEU A 185 -16.28 5.43 20.96
N LYS A 186 -16.24 4.24 20.36
CA LYS A 186 -15.90 2.98 21.05
C LYS A 186 -14.41 2.67 21.06
N SER A 187 -13.66 3.25 20.14
CA SER A 187 -12.23 2.89 19.87
C SER A 187 -11.25 3.89 20.45
N ILE A 188 -11.60 5.18 20.49
CA ILE A 188 -10.71 6.23 21.00
C ILE A 188 -10.72 6.23 22.54
N ARG A 189 -9.51 6.10 23.10
CA ARG A 189 -9.28 6.24 24.56
C ARG A 189 -8.54 7.54 24.83
N SER A 190 -8.97 8.29 25.83
CA SER A 190 -8.39 9.59 26.20
C SER A 190 -6.93 9.51 26.60
N SER A 191 -6.46 8.34 27.06
CA SER A 191 -5.08 8.10 27.46
C SER A 191 -4.08 7.93 26.30
N ASN A 192 -4.59 7.74 25.06
CA ASN A 192 -3.75 7.43 23.92
C ASN A 192 -3.69 8.60 22.93
N THR A 193 -2.55 8.75 22.28
CA THR A 193 -2.36 9.70 21.17
C THR A 193 -2.79 9.05 19.86
N TYR A 194 -3.65 9.73 19.11
CA TYR A 194 -4.12 9.28 17.80
C TYR A 194 -3.83 10.30 16.72
N LEU A 195 -3.23 9.85 15.62
CA LEU A 195 -3.11 10.60 14.38
C LEU A 195 -4.21 10.14 13.41
N ILE A 196 -5.03 11.08 12.92
CA ILE A 196 -6.07 10.82 11.93
C ILE A 196 -5.53 11.12 10.54
N LEU A 197 -5.49 10.13 9.69
CA LEU A 197 -5.18 10.23 8.26
C LEU A 197 -6.41 9.86 7.44
N SER A 198 -6.65 10.57 6.36
CA SER A 198 -7.79 10.28 5.48
C SER A 198 -7.55 10.87 4.09
N ASP A 199 -8.13 10.23 3.08
CA ASP A 199 -8.28 10.75 1.72
C ASP A 199 -9.30 11.90 1.62
N ASN A 200 -9.88 12.33 2.74
CA ASN A 200 -10.85 13.42 2.78
C ASN A 200 -10.61 14.35 3.99
N ASN A 201 -10.22 15.60 3.70
CA ASN A 201 -9.92 16.57 4.74
C ASN A 201 -11.17 16.99 5.56
N GLN A 202 -12.37 17.00 4.96
CA GLN A 202 -13.61 17.29 5.68
C GLN A 202 -13.85 16.25 6.80
N MET A 203 -13.61 14.96 6.51
CA MET A 203 -13.70 13.90 7.52
C MET A 203 -12.73 14.15 8.68
N LYS A 204 -11.48 14.51 8.40
CA LYS A 204 -10.49 14.84 9.44
C LYS A 204 -10.96 15.99 10.34
N HIS A 205 -11.49 17.06 9.75
CA HIS A 205 -11.99 18.19 10.53
C HIS A 205 -13.24 17.88 11.36
N ILE A 206 -14.17 17.06 10.84
CA ILE A 206 -15.34 16.60 11.60
C ILE A 206 -14.89 15.81 12.84
N ILE A 207 -13.95 14.89 12.66
CA ILE A 207 -13.42 14.09 13.76
C ILE A 207 -12.70 14.97 14.78
N LYS A 208 -11.85 15.89 14.33
CA LYS A 208 -11.13 16.82 15.22
C LYS A 208 -12.08 17.69 16.06
N LYS A 209 -13.23 18.09 15.50
CA LYS A 209 -14.24 18.87 16.22
C LYS A 209 -14.89 18.07 17.34
N ILE A 210 -15.08 16.76 17.15
CA ILE A 210 -15.73 15.88 18.14
C ILE A 210 -14.73 15.32 19.14
N PHE A 211 -13.50 15.05 18.69
CA PHE A 211 -12.39 14.54 19.49
C PHE A 211 -11.24 15.55 19.48
N PRO A 212 -11.28 16.60 20.33
CA PRO A 212 -10.28 17.67 20.28
C PRO A 212 -8.83 17.23 20.51
N ASN A 213 -8.65 16.09 21.19
CA ASN A 213 -7.32 15.55 21.54
C ASN A 213 -6.66 14.75 20.42
N VAL A 214 -7.37 14.40 19.33
CA VAL A 214 -6.73 13.73 18.19
C VAL A 214 -5.87 14.72 17.40
N ILE A 215 -4.82 14.20 16.79
CA ILE A 215 -3.95 14.96 15.89
C ILE A 215 -4.46 14.74 14.48
N ILE A 216 -4.54 15.79 13.68
CA ILE A 216 -4.85 15.71 12.25
C ILE A 216 -3.72 16.32 11.44
N HIS A 217 -3.50 15.76 10.27
CA HIS A 217 -2.64 16.31 9.23
C HIS A 217 -3.52 16.64 8.02
N SER A 218 -3.66 17.93 7.71
CA SER A 218 -4.65 18.43 6.74
C SER A 218 -4.08 18.72 5.36
N ASN A 219 -2.91 18.20 5.03
CA ASN A 219 -2.29 18.41 3.74
C ASN A 219 -3.08 17.73 2.60
N ASN A 220 -2.96 18.30 1.42
CA ASN A 220 -3.53 17.69 0.23
C ASN A 220 -2.70 16.46 -0.16
N ILE A 221 -3.38 15.36 -0.31
CA ILE A 221 -2.81 14.09 -0.78
C ILE A 221 -3.33 13.77 -2.18
N THR A 222 -2.66 12.85 -2.88
CA THR A 222 -3.07 12.38 -4.20
C THR A 222 -3.16 10.87 -4.26
N HIS A 223 -3.94 10.35 -5.22
CA HIS A 223 -3.91 8.93 -5.54
C HIS A 223 -2.71 8.64 -6.44
N LEU A 224 -1.75 7.83 -5.96
CA LEU A 224 -0.49 7.59 -6.67
C LEU A 224 -0.63 6.74 -7.95
N GLY A 225 -1.82 6.22 -8.24
CA GLY A 225 -2.08 5.40 -9.44
C GLY A 225 -2.72 6.18 -10.59
N GLU A 226 -3.88 6.77 -10.37
CA GLU A 226 -4.78 7.22 -11.45
C GLU A 226 -5.07 8.73 -11.45
N SER A 227 -4.34 9.54 -10.68
CA SER A 227 -4.64 10.96 -10.60
C SER A 227 -3.99 11.74 -11.74
N THR A 228 -4.78 12.59 -12.41
CA THR A 228 -4.31 13.56 -13.40
C THR A 228 -3.69 14.79 -12.75
N ASP A 229 -3.99 15.06 -11.48
CA ASP A 229 -3.60 16.28 -10.75
C ASP A 229 -2.50 16.03 -9.72
N GLN A 230 -1.53 15.19 -10.06
CA GLN A 230 -0.40 14.86 -9.19
C GLN A 230 0.62 16.00 -9.19
N THR A 231 0.69 16.76 -8.11
CA THR A 231 1.79 17.68 -7.83
C THR A 231 2.86 17.00 -6.99
N GLU A 232 4.09 17.49 -7.05
CA GLU A 232 5.17 16.98 -6.19
C GLU A 232 4.81 17.06 -4.71
N GLU A 233 4.19 18.14 -4.30
CA GLU A 233 3.73 18.35 -2.93
C GLU A 233 2.68 17.31 -2.52
N SER A 234 1.68 17.05 -3.36
CA SER A 234 0.63 16.08 -3.04
C SER A 234 1.15 14.64 -3.00
N ILE A 235 2.14 14.31 -3.83
CA ILE A 235 2.85 13.02 -3.79
C ILE A 235 3.65 12.89 -2.48
N MET A 236 4.41 13.93 -2.15
CA MET A 236 5.22 13.98 -0.93
C MET A 236 4.34 13.86 0.33
N ASN A 237 3.18 14.52 0.35
CA ASN A 237 2.21 14.42 1.43
C ASN A 237 1.59 13.01 1.54
N THR A 238 1.32 12.35 0.41
CA THR A 238 0.83 10.97 0.42
C THR A 238 1.87 10.01 0.98
N LEU A 239 3.14 10.20 0.61
CA LEU A 239 4.25 9.42 1.18
C LEU A 239 4.45 9.74 2.66
N LEU A 240 4.30 11.00 3.08
CA LEU A 240 4.34 11.38 4.49
C LEU A 240 3.31 10.59 5.29
N ASP A 241 2.06 10.50 4.83
CA ASP A 241 1.02 9.71 5.49
C ASP A 241 1.44 8.24 5.63
N PHE A 242 2.06 7.65 4.60
CA PHE A 242 2.58 6.29 4.64
C PHE A 242 3.69 6.11 5.69
N TYR A 243 4.65 7.03 5.74
CA TYR A 243 5.76 6.94 6.69
C TYR A 243 5.33 7.30 8.12
N LEU A 244 4.39 8.21 8.31
CA LEU A 244 3.79 8.44 9.64
C LEU A 244 3.07 7.18 10.13
N MET A 245 2.34 6.45 9.27
CA MET A 245 1.77 5.15 9.63
C MET A 245 2.86 4.15 10.02
N SER A 246 3.97 4.09 9.30
CA SER A 246 5.07 3.13 9.55
C SER A 246 5.74 3.31 10.92
N GLN A 247 5.68 4.51 11.47
CA GLN A 247 6.25 4.86 12.77
C GLN A 247 5.26 4.71 13.94
N SER A 248 4.00 4.38 13.68
CA SER A 248 2.98 4.16 14.72
C SER A 248 3.15 2.82 15.44
N TYR A 249 2.56 2.68 16.63
CA TYR A 249 2.51 1.39 17.31
C TYR A 249 1.31 0.54 16.88
N GLN A 250 0.29 1.16 16.25
CA GLN A 250 -0.93 0.49 15.77
C GLN A 250 -1.53 1.27 14.61
N ILE A 251 -2.12 0.56 13.66
CA ILE A 251 -2.94 1.13 12.59
C ILE A 251 -4.37 0.59 12.71
N ILE A 252 -5.34 1.49 12.81
CA ILE A 252 -6.77 1.20 12.79
C ILE A 252 -7.32 1.77 11.48
N SER A 253 -7.74 0.89 10.56
CA SER A 253 -8.16 1.27 9.22
C SER A 253 -9.66 1.18 9.06
N PHE A 254 -10.26 2.26 8.59
CA PHE A 254 -11.65 2.34 8.18
C PHE A 254 -11.72 2.44 6.67
N SER A 255 -12.60 1.70 6.03
CA SER A 255 -12.73 1.72 4.58
C SER A 255 -14.18 1.56 4.15
N CYS A 256 -14.59 2.33 3.14
CA CYS A 256 -15.86 2.12 2.44
C CYS A 256 -15.83 0.86 1.55
N TYR A 257 -14.69 0.26 1.34
CA TYR A 257 -14.53 -0.97 0.56
C TYR A 257 -14.48 -2.19 1.46
N ASN A 258 -15.19 -3.25 1.09
CA ASN A 258 -15.23 -4.52 1.84
C ASN A 258 -13.85 -5.17 2.00
N TRP A 259 -12.96 -4.96 1.03
CA TRP A 259 -11.58 -5.47 1.07
C TRP A 259 -10.63 -4.63 1.91
N GLY A 260 -11.05 -3.42 2.32
CA GLY A 260 -10.24 -2.50 3.12
C GLY A 260 -9.45 -1.51 2.29
N SER A 261 -8.48 -0.85 2.92
CA SER A 261 -7.52 0.03 2.26
C SER A 261 -6.17 -0.66 2.10
N GLY A 262 -5.76 -0.91 0.86
CA GLY A 262 -4.46 -1.49 0.56
C GLY A 262 -3.30 -0.63 1.09
N PHE A 263 -3.44 0.69 1.06
CA PHE A 263 -2.41 1.64 1.51
C PHE A 263 -2.00 1.42 2.97
N SER A 264 -2.95 1.37 3.89
CA SER A 264 -2.68 1.12 5.31
C SER A 264 -2.39 -0.34 5.63
N GLN A 265 -3.03 -1.28 4.94
CA GLN A 265 -2.81 -2.70 5.14
C GLN A 265 -1.36 -3.09 4.80
N TRP A 266 -0.87 -2.67 3.64
CA TRP A 266 0.48 -3.05 3.21
C TRP A 266 1.56 -2.29 3.97
N CYS A 267 1.29 -1.07 4.43
CA CYS A 267 2.15 -0.40 5.41
C CYS A 267 2.30 -1.26 6.68
N SER A 268 1.18 -1.74 7.24
CA SER A 268 1.23 -2.58 8.44
C SER A 268 2.00 -3.89 8.22
N VAL A 269 1.84 -4.53 7.07
CA VAL A 269 2.56 -5.77 6.72
C VAL A 269 4.06 -5.52 6.61
N ILE A 270 4.48 -4.49 5.87
CA ILE A 270 5.92 -4.17 5.66
C ILE A 270 6.62 -3.89 6.99
N TYR A 271 6.02 -3.02 7.81
CA TYR A 271 6.62 -2.54 9.06
C TYR A 271 6.23 -3.35 10.30
N ASN A 272 5.49 -4.47 10.09
CA ASN A 272 5.05 -5.37 11.15
C ASN A 272 4.30 -4.64 12.28
N ILE A 273 3.31 -3.84 11.91
CA ILE A 273 2.53 -3.02 12.84
C ILE A 273 1.18 -3.72 13.09
N PRO A 274 0.71 -3.81 14.35
CA PRO A 274 -0.64 -4.30 14.65
C PRO A 274 -1.70 -3.56 13.84
N PHE A 275 -2.61 -4.32 13.19
CA PHE A 275 -3.57 -3.80 12.25
C PHE A 275 -5.00 -4.25 12.57
N SER A 276 -5.93 -3.31 12.61
CA SER A 276 -7.37 -3.58 12.74
C SER A 276 -8.11 -2.93 11.56
N LYS A 277 -9.07 -3.65 10.98
CA LYS A 277 -9.86 -3.19 9.84
C LYS A 277 -11.35 -3.13 10.18
N PHE A 278 -11.98 -2.02 9.80
CA PHE A 278 -13.42 -1.79 9.89
C PHE A 278 -13.97 -1.38 8.54
N VAL A 279 -15.07 -2.01 8.13
CA VAL A 279 -15.84 -1.62 6.94
C VAL A 279 -16.92 -0.62 7.38
N ILE A 280 -17.02 0.50 6.67
CA ILE A 280 -17.91 1.64 6.98
C ILE A 280 -18.93 1.92 5.85
N ALA A 281 -19.08 0.96 4.92
CA ALA A 281 -20.04 1.04 3.80
C ALA A 281 -21.46 0.69 4.28
#